data_e2addd5ecc2f7cd0629f985ce261bb36
#
_entry.id   e2addd5ecc2f7cd0629f985ce261bb36
#
_cell.length_a   1.000
_cell.length_b   1.000
_cell.length_c   1.000
_cell.angle_alpha   90.00
_cell.angle_beta   90.00
_cell.angle_gamma   90.00
#
_symmetry.space_group_name_H-M   'P 1'
#
loop_
_entity.id
_entity.type
_entity.pdbx_description
1 polymer ?
#
loop_
_entity_poly.entity_id
_entity_poly.type
_entity_poly.pdbx_seq_one_letter_code
_entity_poly.pdbx_strand_id
1 'polypeptide(L)'
;EKLTYMAPNIDVYIIPDVRQKKRYHPMRDRRKNQEDWKKTVWNLLMVTGIMGVTTILALLFRKFEFSDANTTMIYLMGVLFSSYVANRKVYALYTSLISVLLFNFFFTEPYYSLKAYDKVYPTTFFMLFIVGLFAGTITGKLKQQNLESAKTAYRTEILLENSQKLRRCKSKTDVWNQIAMQSGKLLNLSILIYPVNGSGMVDLPLLFPRKGMELSELETCVNSHEKGVAQWVVGNHHRAGACTHTLPDAKAMYLPIKDDEKVRGVMGIFLEERRPIGEFEYGLLIAMLNETGVKLQDAFLSE
;
A
#
# COMPACT_ATOMS: atom_id res chain seq x y z
N GLU A 1 -8.96 -10.31 34.38
CA GLU A 1 -8.55 -10.79 35.74
C GLU A 1 -9.10 -12.17 36.12
N LYS A 2 -10.34 -12.58 35.76
CA LYS A 2 -10.86 -13.94 36.06
C LYS A 2 -10.28 -15.07 35.21
N LEU A 3 -9.82 -14.79 34.01
CA LEU A 3 -9.27 -15.80 33.07
C LEU A 3 -7.82 -16.19 33.37
N THR A 4 -7.03 -15.29 33.96
CA THR A 4 -5.63 -15.54 34.33
C THR A 4 -5.51 -16.43 35.56
N TYR A 5 -6.55 -16.52 36.38
CA TYR A 5 -6.55 -17.39 37.57
C TYR A 5 -6.86 -18.85 37.27
N MET A 6 -7.43 -19.17 36.12
CA MET A 6 -7.85 -20.52 35.74
C MET A 6 -6.82 -21.32 34.92
N ALA A 7 -5.74 -20.67 34.46
CA ALA A 7 -4.74 -21.31 33.62
C ALA A 7 -3.31 -20.83 33.98
N PRO A 8 -2.70 -21.32 35.06
CA PRO A 8 -1.41 -20.84 35.56
C PRO A 8 -0.20 -21.11 34.62
N ASN A 9 -0.37 -21.88 33.55
CA ASN A 9 0.69 -22.26 32.61
C ASN A 9 0.44 -21.78 31.17
N ILE A 10 -0.42 -20.76 30.97
CA ILE A 10 -0.65 -20.20 29.66
C ILE A 10 -0.30 -18.71 29.70
N ASP A 11 0.68 -18.31 28.93
CA ASP A 11 0.98 -16.90 28.69
C ASP A 11 -0.16 -16.26 27.89
N VAL A 12 -1.01 -15.51 28.57
CA VAL A 12 -2.11 -14.78 27.93
C VAL A 12 -1.57 -13.46 27.39
N TYR A 13 -1.21 -13.42 26.12
CA TYR A 13 -0.95 -12.18 25.40
C TYR A 13 -2.27 -11.50 25.09
N ILE A 14 -2.64 -10.50 25.85
CA ILE A 14 -3.70 -9.57 25.49
C ILE A 14 -3.14 -8.68 24.38
N ILE A 15 -3.40 -9.04 23.12
CA ILE A 15 -3.19 -8.14 22.00
C ILE A 15 -4.33 -7.12 22.06
N PRO A 16 -4.07 -5.86 22.44
CA PRO A 16 -5.11 -4.84 22.39
C PRO A 16 -5.57 -4.74 20.95
N ASP A 17 -6.86 -4.97 20.68
CA ASP A 17 -7.44 -4.73 19.36
C ASP A 17 -7.43 -3.21 19.10
N VAL A 18 -6.32 -2.72 18.57
CA VAL A 18 -6.12 -1.31 18.17
C VAL A 18 -6.90 -0.99 16.90
N ARG A 19 -7.85 -1.85 16.52
CA ARG A 19 -8.81 -1.52 15.47
C ARG A 19 -9.93 -0.62 16.01
N GLN A 20 -9.58 0.51 16.59
CA GLN A 20 -10.48 1.63 16.49
C GLN A 20 -10.54 2.02 15.00
N LYS A 21 -11.55 1.47 14.33
CA LYS A 21 -12.05 2.02 13.06
C LYS A 21 -12.53 3.46 13.31
N LYS A 22 -11.62 4.40 13.52
CA LYS A 22 -11.92 5.79 13.20
C LYS A 22 -12.11 5.79 11.69
N ARG A 23 -13.35 5.94 11.26
CA ARG A 23 -13.71 6.24 9.87
C ARG A 23 -12.88 7.47 9.47
N TYR A 24 -11.74 7.20 8.85
CA TYR A 24 -11.00 8.20 8.10
C TYR A 24 -11.91 8.55 6.93
N HIS A 25 -12.53 9.72 7.00
CA HIS A 25 -13.13 10.36 5.83
C HIS A 25 -11.96 10.96 5.04
N PRO A 26 -11.53 10.35 3.94
CA PRO A 26 -10.58 11.02 3.07
C PRO A 26 -11.27 12.30 2.59
N MET A 27 -10.62 13.45 2.78
CA MET A 27 -11.02 14.66 2.07
C MET A 27 -11.05 14.29 0.60
N ARG A 28 -12.26 14.29 0.04
CA ARG A 28 -12.55 13.85 -1.32
C ARG A 28 -11.97 14.89 -2.26
N ASP A 29 -10.72 14.68 -2.66
CA ASP A 29 -10.02 15.52 -3.60
C ASP A 29 -10.79 15.45 -4.93
N ARG A 30 -11.48 16.53 -5.30
CA ARG A 30 -12.27 16.59 -6.53
C ARG A 30 -11.44 16.30 -7.79
N ARG A 31 -10.13 16.57 -7.77
CA ARG A 31 -9.22 16.23 -8.86
C ARG A 31 -9.05 14.71 -9.04
N LYS A 32 -9.01 13.96 -7.95
CA LYS A 32 -8.91 12.50 -7.99
C LYS A 32 -10.17 11.88 -8.61
N ASN A 33 -11.33 12.47 -8.42
CA ASN A 33 -12.60 12.00 -8.97
C ASN A 33 -12.67 12.15 -10.51
N GLN A 34 -12.01 13.17 -11.07
CA GLN A 34 -12.02 13.43 -12.51
C GLN A 34 -11.04 12.52 -13.27
N GLU A 35 -9.88 12.19 -12.67
CA GLU A 35 -8.98 11.18 -13.22
C GLU A 35 -9.56 9.76 -13.11
N ASP A 36 -10.24 9.44 -12.00
CA ASP A 36 -10.89 8.13 -11.83
C ASP A 36 -12.04 7.93 -12.81
N TRP A 37 -12.80 8.96 -13.17
CA TRP A 37 -13.84 8.90 -14.20
C TRP A 37 -13.27 8.58 -15.59
N LYS A 38 -12.24 9.31 -16.03
CA LYS A 38 -11.58 9.05 -17.33
C LYS A 38 -11.02 7.63 -17.41
N LYS A 39 -10.38 7.14 -16.35
CA LYS A 39 -9.87 5.77 -16.26
C LYS A 39 -11.01 4.74 -16.29
N THR A 40 -12.13 5.04 -15.64
CA THR A 40 -13.32 4.17 -15.63
C THR A 40 -13.93 4.05 -17.02
N VAL A 41 -14.13 5.16 -17.71
CA VAL A 41 -14.66 5.20 -19.08
C VAL A 41 -13.70 4.50 -20.05
N TRP A 42 -12.39 4.74 -19.94
CA TRP A 42 -11.37 4.05 -20.75
C TRP A 42 -11.39 2.54 -20.57
N ASN A 43 -11.44 2.06 -19.33
CA ASN A 43 -11.54 0.63 -19.05
C ASN A 43 -12.82 0.01 -19.58
N LEU A 44 -13.94 0.73 -19.50
CA LEU A 44 -15.23 0.27 -20.01
C LEU A 44 -15.21 0.18 -21.54
N LEU A 45 -14.61 1.14 -22.23
CA LEU A 45 -14.40 1.11 -23.68
C LEU A 45 -13.48 -0.04 -24.10
N MET A 46 -12.38 -0.27 -23.37
CA MET A 46 -11.48 -1.40 -23.65
C MET A 46 -12.20 -2.74 -23.52
N VAL A 47 -12.96 -2.94 -22.44
CA VAL A 47 -13.73 -4.16 -22.21
C VAL A 47 -14.76 -4.37 -23.32
N THR A 48 -15.51 -3.33 -23.68
CA THR A 48 -16.49 -3.39 -24.77
C THR A 48 -15.82 -3.67 -26.13
N GLY A 49 -14.63 -3.08 -26.36
CA GLY A 49 -13.83 -3.33 -27.56
C GLY A 49 -13.38 -4.79 -27.66
N ILE A 50 -12.90 -5.38 -26.55
CA ILE A 50 -12.52 -6.80 -26.49
C ILE A 50 -13.74 -7.70 -26.81
N MET A 51 -14.91 -7.41 -26.23
CA MET A 51 -16.12 -8.16 -26.52
C MET A 51 -16.60 -7.99 -27.96
N GLY A 52 -16.42 -6.80 -28.55
CA GLY A 52 -16.66 -6.55 -29.99
C GLY A 52 -15.76 -7.40 -30.88
N VAL A 53 -14.47 -7.45 -30.60
CA VAL A 53 -13.50 -8.29 -31.33
C VAL A 53 -13.87 -9.78 -31.18
N THR A 54 -14.23 -10.21 -29.97
CA THR A 54 -14.69 -11.57 -29.69
C THR A 54 -15.93 -11.93 -30.54
N THR A 55 -16.89 -11.00 -30.64
CA THR A 55 -18.11 -11.18 -31.44
C THR A 55 -17.80 -11.29 -32.93
N ILE A 56 -16.91 -10.42 -33.45
CA ILE A 56 -16.46 -10.47 -34.87
C ILE A 56 -15.79 -11.83 -35.15
N LEU A 57 -14.89 -12.27 -34.27
CA LEU A 57 -14.22 -13.56 -34.38
C LEU A 57 -15.24 -14.72 -34.41
N ALA A 58 -16.20 -14.70 -33.51
CA ALA A 58 -17.26 -15.70 -33.42
C ALA A 58 -18.16 -15.74 -34.69
N LEU A 59 -18.48 -14.55 -35.24
CA LEU A 59 -19.24 -14.44 -36.51
C LEU A 59 -18.41 -14.98 -37.69
N LEU A 60 -17.10 -14.81 -37.70
CA LEU A 60 -16.21 -15.34 -38.71
C LEU A 60 -16.21 -16.88 -38.67
N PHE A 61 -16.08 -17.46 -37.46
CA PHE A 61 -16.14 -18.91 -37.26
C PHE A 61 -17.51 -19.51 -37.71
N ARG A 62 -18.61 -18.82 -37.43
CA ARG A 62 -19.92 -19.22 -37.91
C ARG A 62 -20.02 -19.25 -39.44
N LYS A 63 -19.35 -18.28 -40.13
CA LYS A 63 -19.30 -18.26 -41.60
C LYS A 63 -18.59 -19.49 -42.18
N PHE A 64 -17.68 -20.11 -41.42
CA PHE A 64 -16.99 -21.36 -41.80
C PHE A 64 -17.74 -22.63 -41.33
N GLU A 65 -18.99 -22.51 -40.94
CA GLU A 65 -19.86 -23.64 -40.49
C GLU A 65 -19.31 -24.42 -39.29
N PHE A 66 -18.52 -23.75 -38.42
CA PHE A 66 -18.09 -24.35 -37.16
C PHE A 66 -19.30 -24.52 -36.21
N SER A 67 -19.25 -25.56 -35.37
CA SER A 67 -20.32 -25.89 -34.40
C SER A 67 -20.53 -24.73 -33.39
N ASP A 68 -21.79 -24.61 -32.91
CA ASP A 68 -22.20 -23.66 -31.87
C ASP A 68 -21.39 -23.81 -30.59
N ALA A 69 -20.89 -25.02 -30.29
CA ALA A 69 -19.97 -25.24 -29.18
C ALA A 69 -18.67 -24.42 -29.31
N ASN A 70 -18.12 -24.31 -30.52
CA ASN A 70 -16.91 -23.51 -30.76
C ASN A 70 -17.17 -22.01 -30.55
N THR A 71 -18.35 -21.53 -30.97
CA THR A 71 -18.76 -20.14 -30.72
C THR A 71 -18.85 -19.82 -29.22
N THR A 72 -19.43 -20.74 -28.45
CA THR A 72 -19.49 -20.61 -26.98
C THR A 72 -18.09 -20.56 -26.35
N MET A 73 -17.14 -21.39 -26.82
CA MET A 73 -15.76 -21.40 -26.34
C MET A 73 -15.06 -20.07 -26.64
N ILE A 74 -15.27 -19.47 -27.80
CA ILE A 74 -14.72 -18.15 -28.15
C ILE A 74 -15.24 -17.09 -27.20
N TYR A 75 -16.52 -17.10 -26.89
CA TYR A 75 -17.10 -16.17 -25.91
C TYR A 75 -16.54 -16.37 -24.50
N LEU A 76 -16.37 -17.63 -24.07
CA LEU A 76 -15.71 -17.94 -22.79
C LEU A 76 -14.30 -17.35 -22.73
N MET A 77 -13.50 -17.55 -23.80
CA MET A 77 -12.16 -16.97 -23.89
C MET A 77 -12.19 -15.43 -23.88
N GLY A 78 -13.13 -14.82 -24.59
CA GLY A 78 -13.33 -13.37 -24.58
C GLY A 78 -13.67 -12.83 -23.19
N VAL A 79 -14.54 -13.49 -22.45
CA VAL A 79 -14.91 -13.13 -21.08
C VAL A 79 -13.72 -13.26 -20.13
N LEU A 80 -12.95 -14.35 -20.23
CA LEU A 80 -11.75 -14.56 -19.42
C LEU A 80 -10.69 -13.48 -19.69
N PHE A 81 -10.42 -13.20 -20.97
CA PHE A 81 -9.43 -12.18 -21.38
C PHE A 81 -9.86 -10.77 -20.96
N SER A 82 -11.13 -10.44 -21.16
CA SER A 82 -11.70 -9.18 -20.73
C SER A 82 -11.60 -8.99 -19.20
N SER A 83 -11.90 -10.04 -18.43
CA SER A 83 -11.79 -10.03 -16.97
C SER A 83 -10.34 -9.90 -16.49
N TYR A 84 -9.38 -10.45 -17.24
CA TYR A 84 -7.93 -10.29 -16.95
C TYR A 84 -7.46 -8.85 -17.15
N VAL A 85 -7.89 -8.20 -18.22
CA VAL A 85 -7.55 -6.80 -18.52
C VAL A 85 -8.26 -5.83 -17.56
N ALA A 86 -9.50 -6.13 -17.20
CA ALA A 86 -10.32 -5.30 -16.34
C ALA A 86 -9.88 -5.37 -14.87
N ASN A 87 -9.50 -4.24 -14.30
CA ASN A 87 -8.85 -4.13 -12.99
C ASN A 87 -9.79 -4.20 -11.78
N ARG A 88 -11.12 -4.30 -11.96
CA ARG A 88 -12.11 -4.26 -10.86
C ARG A 88 -13.21 -5.28 -11.11
N LYS A 89 -13.75 -5.87 -10.04
CA LYS A 89 -14.86 -6.84 -10.07
C LYS A 89 -16.10 -6.33 -10.84
N VAL A 90 -16.32 -5.01 -10.81
CA VAL A 90 -17.45 -4.37 -11.51
C VAL A 90 -17.36 -4.55 -13.02
N TYR A 91 -16.16 -4.49 -13.61
CA TYR A 91 -15.99 -4.71 -15.06
C TYR A 91 -16.19 -6.18 -15.46
N ALA A 92 -15.83 -7.13 -14.60
CA ALA A 92 -16.08 -8.53 -14.84
C ALA A 92 -17.60 -8.84 -14.86
N LEU A 93 -18.36 -8.23 -13.93
CA LEU A 93 -19.82 -8.31 -13.95
C LEU A 93 -20.41 -7.70 -15.22
N TYR A 94 -19.91 -6.53 -15.61
CA TYR A 94 -20.32 -5.87 -16.86
C TYR A 94 -20.00 -6.74 -18.09
N THR A 95 -18.79 -7.33 -18.15
CA THR A 95 -18.37 -8.22 -19.24
C THR A 95 -19.29 -9.43 -19.35
N SER A 96 -19.60 -10.08 -18.22
CA SER A 96 -20.46 -11.27 -18.21
C SER A 96 -21.88 -10.94 -18.68
N LEU A 97 -22.41 -9.79 -18.29
CA LEU A 97 -23.74 -9.36 -18.74
C LEU A 97 -23.75 -9.03 -20.24
N ILE A 98 -22.77 -8.28 -20.73
CA ILE A 98 -22.64 -7.96 -22.15
C ILE A 98 -22.42 -9.20 -22.99
N SER A 99 -21.62 -10.17 -22.53
CA SER A 99 -21.38 -11.41 -23.25
C SER A 99 -22.67 -12.19 -23.48
N VAL A 100 -23.52 -12.29 -22.45
CA VAL A 100 -24.82 -12.92 -22.57
C VAL A 100 -25.74 -12.21 -23.58
N LEU A 101 -25.78 -10.87 -23.51
CA LEU A 101 -26.61 -10.08 -24.43
C LEU A 101 -26.13 -10.20 -25.88
N LEU A 102 -24.82 -10.10 -26.14
CA LEU A 102 -24.26 -10.25 -27.48
C LEU A 102 -24.43 -11.67 -28.02
N PHE A 103 -24.19 -12.69 -27.19
CA PHE A 103 -24.38 -14.05 -27.57
C PHE A 103 -25.84 -14.32 -27.93
N ASN A 104 -26.78 -13.86 -27.08
CA ASN A 104 -28.21 -14.00 -27.37
C ASN A 104 -28.62 -13.30 -28.68
N PHE A 105 -28.14 -12.09 -28.89
CA PHE A 105 -28.52 -11.29 -30.06
C PHE A 105 -27.98 -11.86 -31.38
N PHE A 106 -26.72 -12.31 -31.42
CA PHE A 106 -26.06 -12.74 -32.66
C PHE A 106 -26.13 -14.25 -32.94
N PHE A 107 -26.23 -15.09 -31.90
CA PHE A 107 -26.05 -16.54 -32.03
C PHE A 107 -27.25 -17.37 -31.57
N THR A 108 -28.30 -16.74 -31.03
CA THR A 108 -29.51 -17.44 -30.59
C THR A 108 -30.65 -17.26 -31.61
N GLU A 109 -31.34 -18.32 -31.96
CA GLU A 109 -32.52 -18.24 -32.82
C GLU A 109 -33.75 -17.71 -32.06
N PRO A 110 -34.53 -16.79 -32.63
CA PRO A 110 -34.35 -16.12 -33.92
C PRO A 110 -33.26 -15.02 -33.84
N TYR A 111 -32.29 -15.07 -34.76
CA TYR A 111 -31.18 -14.15 -34.83
C TYR A 111 -31.63 -12.70 -34.82
N TYR A 112 -30.78 -11.83 -34.26
CA TYR A 112 -31.02 -10.37 -34.12
C TYR A 112 -32.26 -10.06 -33.26
N SER A 113 -32.62 -10.97 -32.36
CA SER A 113 -33.70 -10.83 -31.40
C SER A 113 -33.19 -11.16 -30.00
N LEU A 114 -33.77 -10.57 -28.97
CA LEU A 114 -33.48 -10.92 -27.58
C LEU A 114 -34.40 -12.06 -27.05
N LYS A 115 -35.16 -12.70 -27.92
CA LYS A 115 -36.04 -13.84 -27.56
C LYS A 115 -35.27 -15.14 -27.75
N ALA A 116 -35.23 -15.96 -26.72
CA ALA A 116 -34.67 -17.30 -26.75
C ALA A 116 -35.82 -18.32 -26.65
N TYR A 117 -36.09 -19.05 -27.73
CA TYR A 117 -37.21 -20.05 -27.76
C TYR A 117 -36.74 -21.42 -27.30
N ASP A 118 -35.46 -21.75 -27.48
CA ASP A 118 -34.94 -23.05 -27.08
C ASP A 118 -34.52 -23.05 -25.59
N LYS A 119 -34.91 -24.13 -24.89
CA LYS A 119 -34.61 -24.35 -23.47
C LYS A 119 -33.10 -24.52 -23.16
N VAL A 120 -32.28 -24.76 -24.17
CA VAL A 120 -30.81 -24.92 -24.03
C VAL A 120 -30.11 -23.58 -23.80
N TYR A 121 -30.58 -22.50 -24.44
CA TYR A 121 -29.92 -21.20 -24.35
C TYR A 121 -29.85 -20.57 -22.93
N PRO A 122 -30.90 -20.64 -22.11
CA PRO A 122 -30.84 -20.16 -20.73
C PRO A 122 -29.70 -20.80 -19.92
N THR A 123 -29.42 -22.08 -20.15
CA THR A 123 -28.32 -22.80 -19.50
C THR A 123 -26.96 -22.25 -19.95
N THR A 124 -26.79 -21.99 -21.25
CA THR A 124 -25.58 -21.38 -21.80
C THR A 124 -25.38 -19.98 -21.25
N PHE A 125 -26.43 -19.16 -21.16
CA PHE A 125 -26.36 -17.81 -20.57
C PHE A 125 -25.96 -17.84 -19.10
N PHE A 126 -26.53 -18.76 -18.34
CA PHE A 126 -26.20 -18.94 -16.93
C PHE A 126 -24.74 -19.37 -16.75
N MET A 127 -24.24 -20.28 -17.58
CA MET A 127 -22.84 -20.70 -17.55
C MET A 127 -21.88 -19.56 -17.92
N LEU A 128 -22.15 -18.81 -18.99
CA LEU A 128 -21.36 -17.63 -19.37
C LEU A 128 -21.30 -16.60 -18.24
N PHE A 129 -22.44 -16.36 -17.58
CA PHE A 129 -22.52 -15.43 -16.47
C PHE A 129 -21.68 -15.90 -15.26
N ILE A 130 -21.83 -17.17 -14.87
CA ILE A 130 -21.05 -17.76 -13.77
C ILE A 130 -19.56 -17.70 -14.05
N VAL A 131 -19.13 -18.13 -15.24
CA VAL A 131 -17.70 -18.11 -15.61
C VAL A 131 -17.16 -16.69 -15.56
N GLY A 132 -17.91 -15.69 -16.04
CA GLY A 132 -17.51 -14.29 -15.95
C GLY A 132 -17.33 -13.79 -14.51
N LEU A 133 -18.25 -14.17 -13.62
CA LEU A 133 -18.14 -13.83 -12.19
C LEU A 133 -16.91 -14.49 -11.54
N PHE A 134 -16.69 -15.78 -11.78
CA PHE A 134 -15.52 -16.50 -11.27
C PHE A 134 -14.22 -15.92 -11.79
N ALA A 135 -14.13 -15.68 -13.10
CA ALA A 135 -12.96 -15.08 -13.72
C ALA A 135 -12.62 -13.74 -13.09
N GLY A 136 -13.59 -12.85 -12.89
CA GLY A 136 -13.39 -11.55 -12.26
C GLY A 136 -12.96 -11.63 -10.80
N THR A 137 -13.49 -12.60 -10.04
CA THR A 137 -13.10 -12.78 -8.64
C THR A 137 -11.68 -13.33 -8.52
N ILE A 138 -11.31 -14.32 -9.34
CA ILE A 138 -9.98 -14.90 -9.35
C ILE A 138 -8.95 -13.86 -9.78
N THR A 139 -9.19 -13.14 -10.88
CA THR A 139 -8.29 -12.08 -11.37
C THR A 139 -8.07 -10.99 -10.32
N GLY A 140 -9.15 -10.56 -9.64
CA GLY A 140 -9.05 -9.57 -8.56
C GLY A 140 -8.19 -10.06 -7.39
N LYS A 141 -8.33 -11.33 -6.98
CA LYS A 141 -7.51 -11.93 -5.93
C LYS A 141 -6.04 -12.04 -6.33
N LEU A 142 -5.75 -12.55 -7.54
CA LEU A 142 -4.40 -12.69 -8.05
C LEU A 142 -3.67 -11.34 -8.08
N LYS A 143 -4.34 -10.29 -8.52
CA LYS A 143 -3.75 -8.96 -8.57
C LYS A 143 -3.46 -8.40 -7.18
N GLN A 144 -4.38 -8.60 -6.23
CA GLN A 144 -4.14 -8.20 -4.84
C GLN A 144 -2.96 -8.96 -4.25
N GLN A 145 -2.89 -10.27 -4.44
CA GLN A 145 -1.76 -11.10 -3.98
C GLN A 145 -0.42 -10.64 -4.60
N ASN A 146 -0.40 -10.35 -5.91
CA ASN A 146 0.80 -9.84 -6.57
C ASN A 146 1.26 -8.50 -5.98
N LEU A 147 0.31 -7.59 -5.67
CA LEU A 147 0.63 -6.31 -5.04
C LEU A 147 1.18 -6.49 -3.62
N GLU A 148 0.57 -7.36 -2.82
CA GLU A 148 1.02 -7.68 -1.47
C GLU A 148 2.38 -8.38 -1.49
N SER A 149 2.61 -9.32 -2.42
CA SER A 149 3.91 -9.95 -2.62
C SER A 149 4.99 -8.95 -3.02
N ALA A 150 4.69 -8.03 -3.94
CA ALA A 150 5.62 -6.97 -4.34
C ALA A 150 5.96 -6.03 -3.18
N LYS A 151 4.98 -5.65 -2.34
CA LYS A 151 5.22 -4.85 -1.13
C LYS A 151 6.09 -5.58 -0.12
N THR A 152 5.84 -6.88 0.08
CA THR A 152 6.63 -7.72 1.01
C THR A 152 8.07 -7.89 0.51
N ALA A 153 8.25 -8.15 -0.79
CA ALA A 153 9.58 -8.24 -1.40
C ALA A 153 10.36 -6.92 -1.24
N TYR A 154 9.73 -5.79 -1.58
CA TYR A 154 10.32 -4.46 -1.42
C TYR A 154 10.70 -4.16 0.04
N ARG A 155 9.82 -4.49 0.98
CA ARG A 155 10.10 -4.34 2.42
C ARG A 155 11.33 -5.15 2.84
N THR A 156 11.40 -6.41 2.43
CA THR A 156 12.52 -7.30 2.76
C THR A 156 13.84 -6.79 2.16
N GLU A 157 13.81 -6.33 0.92
CA GLU A 157 14.97 -5.75 0.24
C GLU A 157 15.51 -4.52 0.98
N ILE A 158 14.66 -3.56 1.32
CA ILE A 158 15.06 -2.34 2.04
C ILE A 158 15.60 -2.65 3.43
N LEU A 159 14.96 -3.55 4.19
CA LEU A 159 15.45 -3.94 5.52
C LEU A 159 16.79 -4.67 5.43
N LEU A 160 16.96 -5.56 4.45
CA LEU A 160 18.23 -6.26 4.24
C LEU A 160 19.35 -5.27 3.84
N GLU A 161 19.06 -4.34 2.93
CA GLU A 161 20.00 -3.28 2.54
C GLU A 161 20.40 -2.43 3.75
N ASN A 162 19.43 -2.01 4.57
CA ASN A 162 19.69 -1.26 5.79
C ASN A 162 20.57 -2.03 6.77
N SER A 163 20.23 -3.29 7.05
CA SER A 163 21.00 -4.16 7.94
C SER A 163 22.44 -4.35 7.47
N GLN A 164 22.65 -4.63 6.18
CA GLN A 164 24.00 -4.77 5.62
C GLN A 164 24.83 -3.49 5.74
N LYS A 165 24.23 -2.33 5.53
CA LYS A 165 24.90 -1.05 5.66
C LYS A 165 25.19 -0.70 7.12
N LEU A 166 24.25 -0.93 8.04
CA LEU A 166 24.45 -0.73 9.47
C LEU A 166 25.60 -1.61 10.01
N ARG A 167 25.74 -2.84 9.54
CA ARG A 167 26.87 -3.71 9.94
C ARG A 167 28.23 -3.14 9.56
N ARG A 168 28.33 -2.36 8.50
CA ARG A 168 29.57 -1.74 8.02
C ARG A 168 29.94 -0.47 8.80
N CYS A 169 28.99 0.12 9.50
CA CYS A 169 29.24 1.31 10.32
C CYS A 169 30.15 0.97 11.50
N LYS A 170 31.21 1.75 11.65
CA LYS A 170 32.23 1.59 12.71
C LYS A 170 32.08 2.61 13.84
N SER A 171 31.46 3.75 13.55
CA SER A 171 31.24 4.82 14.52
C SER A 171 29.75 5.14 14.69
N LYS A 172 29.41 5.79 15.82
CA LYS A 172 28.05 6.30 16.06
C LYS A 172 27.63 7.29 14.97
N THR A 173 28.54 8.13 14.52
CA THR A 173 28.32 9.12 13.46
C THR A 173 27.97 8.44 12.13
N ASP A 174 28.66 7.31 11.80
CA ASP A 174 28.33 6.54 10.60
C ASP A 174 26.91 5.97 10.66
N VAL A 175 26.49 5.49 11.84
CA VAL A 175 25.14 4.96 12.06
C VAL A 175 24.08 6.05 11.85
N TRP A 176 24.30 7.25 12.42
CA TRP A 176 23.40 8.39 12.22
C TRP A 176 23.29 8.82 10.76
N ASN A 177 24.43 8.95 10.08
CA ASN A 177 24.46 9.27 8.66
C ASN A 177 23.73 8.22 7.83
N GLN A 178 23.96 6.95 8.12
CA GLN A 178 23.35 5.85 7.37
C GLN A 178 21.84 5.83 7.50
N ILE A 179 21.31 5.91 8.72
CA ILE A 179 19.85 5.88 8.92
C ILE A 179 19.18 7.14 8.34
N ALA A 180 19.80 8.31 8.46
CA ALA A 180 19.27 9.54 7.88
C ALA A 180 19.22 9.47 6.35
N MET A 181 20.28 8.99 5.71
CA MET A 181 20.32 8.83 4.26
C MET A 181 19.28 7.81 3.75
N GLN A 182 19.12 6.67 4.44
CA GLN A 182 18.14 5.67 4.06
C GLN A 182 16.71 6.17 4.25
N SER A 183 16.43 6.81 5.39
CA SER A 183 15.11 7.38 5.66
C SER A 183 14.77 8.53 4.71
N GLY A 184 15.73 9.39 4.42
CA GLY A 184 15.59 10.47 3.45
C GLY A 184 15.31 9.95 2.02
N LYS A 185 16.00 8.86 1.61
CA LYS A 185 15.77 8.18 0.33
C LYS A 185 14.39 7.53 0.28
N LEU A 186 13.98 6.87 1.37
CA LEU A 186 12.68 6.18 1.44
C LEU A 186 11.51 7.16 1.35
N LEU A 187 11.57 8.27 2.07
CA LEU A 187 10.47 9.22 2.21
C LEU A 187 10.55 10.38 1.21
N ASN A 188 11.73 10.63 0.62
CA ASN A 188 12.05 11.84 -0.16
C ASN A 188 11.77 13.14 0.63
N LEU A 189 12.08 13.11 1.93
CA LEU A 189 11.89 14.22 2.87
C LEU A 189 13.21 14.55 3.58
N SER A 190 13.29 15.77 4.14
CA SER A 190 14.41 16.20 4.98
C SER A 190 14.33 15.53 6.34
N ILE A 191 15.47 15.07 6.83
CA ILE A 191 15.60 14.33 8.08
C ILE A 191 16.47 15.14 9.08
N LEU A 192 16.03 15.12 10.33
CA LEU A 192 16.78 15.64 11.48
C LEU A 192 17.09 14.49 12.42
N ILE A 193 18.26 14.43 13.00
CA ILE A 193 18.57 13.45 14.03
C ILE A 193 19.11 14.19 15.24
N TYR A 194 18.46 13.99 16.36
CA TYR A 194 18.92 14.43 17.67
C TYR A 194 19.53 13.24 18.41
N PRO A 195 20.86 13.13 18.50
CA PRO A 195 21.50 12.18 19.39
C PRO A 195 21.09 12.45 20.84
N VAL A 196 20.99 11.41 21.65
CA VAL A 196 20.74 11.53 23.10
C VAL A 196 22.00 11.18 23.83
N ASN A 197 22.43 12.09 24.71
CA ASN A 197 23.62 11.91 25.54
C ASN A 197 23.38 11.00 26.76
N GLY A 198 24.41 10.67 27.50
CA GLY A 198 24.31 9.80 28.67
C GLY A 198 23.42 10.31 29.80
N SER A 199 23.10 11.61 29.83
CA SER A 199 22.17 12.23 30.80
C SER A 199 20.69 12.20 30.34
N GLY A 200 20.39 11.64 29.15
CA GLY A 200 19.05 11.62 28.61
C GLY A 200 18.58 12.92 27.95
N MET A 201 19.51 13.83 27.68
CA MET A 201 19.23 15.10 27.00
C MET A 201 19.58 15.00 25.52
N VAL A 202 18.78 15.69 24.68
CA VAL A 202 19.06 15.79 23.24
C VAL A 202 20.20 16.76 22.97
N ASP A 203 21.14 16.33 22.15
CA ASP A 203 22.26 17.14 21.66
C ASP A 203 21.84 18.06 20.50
N LEU A 204 22.81 18.68 19.82
CA LEU A 204 22.54 19.43 18.59
C LEU A 204 22.09 18.49 17.48
N PRO A 205 21.11 18.93 16.66
CA PRO A 205 20.60 18.10 15.58
C PRO A 205 21.59 17.95 14.43
N LEU A 206 21.68 16.76 13.90
CA LEU A 206 22.29 16.50 12.60
C LEU A 206 21.24 16.71 11.52
N LEU A 207 21.54 17.50 10.51
CA LEU A 207 20.61 17.95 9.47
C LEU A 207 20.92 17.27 8.15
N PHE A 208 19.90 16.66 7.53
CA PHE A 208 19.99 15.96 6.25
C PHE A 208 18.90 16.48 5.32
N PRO A 209 19.22 17.52 4.50
CA PRO A 209 18.24 18.09 3.57
C PRO A 209 17.92 17.10 2.45
N ARG A 210 16.68 17.14 1.99
CA ARG A 210 16.29 16.42 0.77
C ARG A 210 16.97 17.01 -0.47
N LYS A 211 16.98 16.29 -1.57
CA LYS A 211 17.48 16.81 -2.85
C LYS A 211 16.69 18.06 -3.26
N GLY A 212 17.40 19.16 -3.49
CA GLY A 212 16.83 20.45 -3.91
C GLY A 212 16.44 21.40 -2.78
N MET A 213 16.70 21.05 -1.51
CA MET A 213 16.56 21.94 -0.36
C MET A 213 17.95 22.34 0.15
N GLU A 214 18.16 23.61 0.46
CA GLU A 214 19.40 24.08 1.05
C GLU A 214 19.46 23.79 2.55
N LEU A 215 20.67 23.58 3.07
CA LEU A 215 20.89 23.33 4.50
C LEU A 215 20.40 24.51 5.36
N SER A 216 20.63 25.74 4.90
CA SER A 216 20.18 26.98 5.51
C SER A 216 18.68 27.06 5.73
N GLU A 217 17.89 26.54 4.80
CA GLU A 217 16.43 26.48 4.92
C GLU A 217 15.99 25.52 6.03
N LEU A 218 16.67 24.38 6.14
CA LEU A 218 16.38 23.40 7.18
C LEU A 218 16.82 23.91 8.56
N GLU A 219 17.93 24.63 8.66
CA GLU A 219 18.42 25.27 9.90
C GLU A 219 17.40 26.27 10.45
N THR A 220 16.74 27.06 9.62
CA THR A 220 15.71 28.01 10.06
C THR A 220 14.48 27.33 10.66
N CYS A 221 14.27 26.05 10.36
CA CYS A 221 13.19 25.26 10.91
C CYS A 221 13.51 24.69 12.29
N VAL A 222 14.77 24.63 12.66
CA VAL A 222 15.24 24.10 13.95
C VAL A 222 15.29 25.22 14.98
N ASN A 223 14.37 25.19 15.94
CA ASN A 223 14.29 26.16 17.02
C ASN A 223 14.17 25.46 18.39
N SER A 224 14.13 26.26 19.46
CA SER A 224 13.98 25.73 20.83
C SER A 224 12.68 24.92 21.02
N HIS A 225 11.60 25.26 20.33
CA HIS A 225 10.34 24.52 20.36
C HIS A 225 10.52 23.11 19.78
N GLU A 226 11.13 22.98 18.58
CA GLU A 226 11.41 21.68 17.95
C GLU A 226 12.32 20.80 18.83
N LYS A 227 13.35 21.42 19.46
CA LYS A 227 14.19 20.72 20.44
C LYS A 227 13.40 20.26 21.66
N GLY A 228 12.45 21.07 22.14
CA GLY A 228 11.54 20.70 23.23
C GLY A 228 10.66 19.50 22.90
N VAL A 229 10.14 19.42 21.66
CA VAL A 229 9.35 18.28 21.17
C VAL A 229 10.23 17.02 21.09
N ALA A 230 11.45 17.13 20.58
CA ALA A 230 12.38 16.00 20.54
C ALA A 230 12.71 15.51 21.97
N GLN A 231 12.92 16.42 22.94
CA GLN A 231 13.15 16.06 24.35
C GLN A 231 11.92 15.38 24.96
N TRP A 232 10.72 15.83 24.61
CA TRP A 232 9.48 15.19 25.07
C TRP A 232 9.41 13.73 24.58
N VAL A 233 9.82 13.46 23.31
CA VAL A 233 9.87 12.11 22.74
C VAL A 233 10.84 11.21 23.51
N VAL A 234 11.98 11.74 23.98
CA VAL A 234 12.92 10.99 24.81
C VAL A 234 12.28 10.57 26.12
N GLY A 235 11.60 11.49 26.82
CA GLY A 235 11.01 11.21 28.13
C GLY A 235 9.78 10.30 28.09
N ASN A 236 9.02 10.32 26.98
CA ASN A 236 7.76 9.58 26.86
C ASN A 236 7.85 8.34 25.96
N HIS A 237 8.92 8.13 25.23
CA HIS A 237 9.13 6.98 24.33
C HIS A 237 8.08 6.84 23.22
N HIS A 238 7.33 7.91 22.95
CA HIS A 238 6.26 7.96 21.97
C HIS A 238 6.51 9.06 20.92
N ARG A 239 5.94 8.87 19.74
CA ARG A 239 6.01 9.87 18.67
C ARG A 239 5.26 11.15 19.04
N ALA A 240 5.78 12.29 18.60
CA ALA A 240 5.15 13.59 18.75
C ALA A 240 5.41 14.48 17.52
N GLY A 241 4.78 15.63 17.44
CA GLY A 241 4.97 16.63 16.40
C GLY A 241 3.96 16.54 15.28
N ALA A 242 4.33 17.06 14.12
CA ALA A 242 3.45 17.20 12.96
C ALA A 242 2.71 15.90 12.60
N CYS A 243 1.44 16.00 12.25
CA CYS A 243 0.57 14.88 11.89
C CYS A 243 0.40 13.83 13.02
N THR A 244 0.67 14.19 14.28
CA THR A 244 0.41 13.36 15.45
C THR A 244 -0.67 14.01 16.36
N HIS A 245 -1.11 13.28 17.39
CA HIS A 245 -2.04 13.83 18.38
C HIS A 245 -1.30 14.60 19.50
N THR A 246 0.02 14.52 19.54
CA THR A 246 0.84 15.10 20.59
C THR A 246 1.73 16.17 19.98
N LEU A 247 1.65 17.39 20.52
CA LEU A 247 2.41 18.57 20.08
C LEU A 247 2.32 18.79 18.54
N PRO A 248 1.12 18.86 17.95
CA PRO A 248 0.91 18.87 16.50
C PRO A 248 1.42 20.14 15.81
N ASP A 249 1.74 21.18 16.57
CA ASP A 249 2.18 22.49 16.05
C ASP A 249 3.64 22.46 15.58
N ALA A 250 4.42 21.45 15.95
CA ALA A 250 5.76 21.27 15.46
C ALA A 250 5.80 21.12 13.92
N LYS A 251 6.91 21.53 13.31
CA LYS A 251 7.13 21.44 11.86
C LYS A 251 7.51 20.04 11.40
N ALA A 252 8.16 19.27 12.27
CA ALA A 252 8.58 17.91 12.01
C ALA A 252 7.78 16.89 12.83
N MET A 253 7.66 15.66 12.33
CA MET A 253 7.24 14.50 13.09
C MET A 253 8.47 13.87 13.75
N TYR A 254 8.41 13.66 15.05
CA TYR A 254 9.51 13.12 15.85
C TYR A 254 9.24 11.68 16.26
N LEU A 255 10.21 10.80 15.99
CA LEU A 255 10.15 9.36 16.27
C LEU A 255 11.36 8.97 17.14
N PRO A 256 11.15 8.16 18.21
CA PRO A 256 12.26 7.66 19.00
C PRO A 256 13.06 6.60 18.25
N ILE A 257 14.39 6.71 18.33
CA ILE A 257 15.34 5.64 17.95
C ILE A 257 15.75 4.97 19.26
N LYS A 258 15.20 3.80 19.50
CA LYS A 258 15.35 3.12 20.79
C LYS A 258 15.83 1.68 20.62
N ASP A 259 16.59 1.24 21.62
CA ASP A 259 16.73 -0.16 21.94
C ASP A 259 15.59 -0.60 22.87
N ASP A 260 15.67 -1.80 23.46
CA ASP A 260 14.60 -2.34 24.32
C ASP A 260 14.33 -1.49 25.56
N GLU A 261 15.35 -0.76 26.07
CA GLU A 261 15.28 -0.05 27.34
C GLU A 261 15.33 1.48 27.21
N LYS A 262 16.15 2.02 26.28
CA LYS A 262 16.49 3.44 26.24
C LYS A 262 16.31 4.06 24.85
N VAL A 263 15.92 5.31 24.82
CA VAL A 263 15.97 6.16 23.61
C VAL A 263 17.40 6.62 23.40
N ARG A 264 18.03 6.21 22.29
CA ARG A 264 19.41 6.57 21.92
C ARG A 264 19.47 7.85 21.07
N GLY A 265 18.35 8.17 20.42
CA GLY A 265 18.22 9.37 19.61
C GLY A 265 16.77 9.59 19.19
N VAL A 266 16.52 10.71 18.56
CA VAL A 266 15.20 11.08 18.03
C VAL A 266 15.36 11.49 16.57
N MET A 267 14.59 10.85 15.69
CA MET A 267 14.51 11.24 14.28
C MET A 267 13.35 12.22 14.10
N GLY A 268 13.63 13.40 13.56
CA GLY A 268 12.66 14.36 13.08
C GLY A 268 12.52 14.23 11.55
N ILE A 269 11.28 14.21 11.07
CA ILE A 269 10.94 14.15 9.65
C ILE A 269 10.20 15.43 9.31
N PHE A 270 10.79 16.26 8.49
CA PHE A 270 10.21 17.54 8.11
C PHE A 270 9.08 17.35 7.10
N LEU A 271 7.85 17.73 7.48
CA LEU A 271 6.65 17.56 6.67
C LEU A 271 6.20 18.92 6.09
N GLU A 272 6.71 19.26 4.91
CA GLU A 272 6.46 20.56 4.26
C GLU A 272 4.95 20.85 4.05
N GLU A 273 4.17 19.86 3.66
CA GLU A 273 2.74 20.01 3.37
C GLU A 273 1.83 19.44 4.48
N ARG A 274 2.38 19.13 5.66
CA ARG A 274 1.65 18.45 6.75
C ARG A 274 0.85 17.23 6.29
N ARG A 275 1.38 16.49 5.30
CA ARG A 275 0.78 15.23 4.85
C ARG A 275 1.31 14.08 5.71
N PRO A 276 0.44 13.21 6.22
CA PRO A 276 0.88 12.05 6.97
C PRO A 276 1.68 11.09 6.07
N ILE A 277 2.71 10.49 6.64
CA ILE A 277 3.49 9.43 5.98
C ILE A 277 2.56 8.24 5.69
N GLY A 278 2.72 7.59 4.55
CA GLY A 278 1.96 6.39 4.18
C GLY A 278 2.14 5.28 5.21
N GLU A 279 1.12 4.49 5.45
CA GLU A 279 1.14 3.44 6.48
C GLU A 279 2.24 2.39 6.21
N PHE A 280 2.51 2.10 4.95
CA PHE A 280 3.56 1.17 4.54
C PHE A 280 4.96 1.74 4.80
N GLU A 281 5.22 2.97 4.37
CA GLU A 281 6.49 3.67 4.57
C GLU A 281 6.77 3.90 6.06
N TYR A 282 5.72 4.24 6.81
CA TYR A 282 5.82 4.41 8.27
C TYR A 282 6.21 3.10 8.96
N GLY A 283 5.57 1.98 8.62
CA GLY A 283 5.90 0.67 9.18
C GLY A 283 7.33 0.21 8.85
N LEU A 284 7.81 0.53 7.64
CA LEU A 284 9.16 0.24 7.22
C LEU A 284 10.19 1.10 7.98
N LEU A 285 9.89 2.39 8.12
CA LEU A 285 10.71 3.33 8.86
C LEU A 285 10.89 2.90 10.33
N ILE A 286 9.80 2.54 11.01
CA ILE A 286 9.87 2.07 12.41
C ILE A 286 10.76 0.84 12.53
N ALA A 287 10.68 -0.11 11.59
CA ALA A 287 11.54 -1.29 11.60
C ALA A 287 13.03 -0.92 11.45
N MET A 288 13.36 0.04 10.57
CA MET A 288 14.71 0.54 10.40
C MET A 288 15.22 1.28 11.65
N LEU A 289 14.38 2.10 12.31
CA LEU A 289 14.74 2.82 13.53
C LEU A 289 15.02 1.85 14.69
N ASN A 290 14.22 0.80 14.85
CA ASN A 290 14.44 -0.21 15.88
C ASN A 290 15.78 -0.95 15.65
N GLU A 291 16.07 -1.36 14.41
CA GLU A 291 17.35 -1.98 14.07
C GLU A 291 18.54 -1.06 14.34
N THR A 292 18.38 0.24 14.05
CA THR A 292 19.40 1.27 14.34
C THR A 292 19.61 1.43 15.84
N GLY A 293 18.55 1.38 16.66
CA GLY A 293 18.63 1.45 18.11
C GLY A 293 19.48 0.31 18.69
N VAL A 294 19.22 -0.92 18.25
CA VAL A 294 20.03 -2.09 18.65
C VAL A 294 21.50 -1.93 18.24
N LYS A 295 21.78 -1.47 17.02
CA LYS A 295 23.16 -1.25 16.57
C LYS A 295 23.88 -0.18 17.39
N LEU A 296 23.18 0.87 17.80
CA LEU A 296 23.73 1.91 18.68
C LEU A 296 24.03 1.36 20.07
N GLN A 297 23.21 0.47 20.60
CA GLN A 297 23.50 -0.22 21.88
C GLN A 297 24.84 -0.93 21.84
N ASP A 298 25.11 -1.72 20.79
CA ASP A 298 26.39 -2.41 20.61
C ASP A 298 27.56 -1.42 20.55
N ALA A 299 27.39 -0.26 19.87
CA ALA A 299 28.42 0.76 19.77
C ALA A 299 28.65 1.53 21.08
N PHE A 300 27.67 1.58 21.99
CA PHE A 300 27.83 2.15 23.33
C PHE A 300 28.47 1.18 24.33
N LEU A 301 28.37 -0.12 24.11
CA LEU A 301 28.99 -1.13 24.97
C LEU A 301 30.49 -1.35 24.63
N SER A 302 30.90 -0.92 23.44
CA SER A 302 32.28 -1.09 22.94
C SER A 302 33.21 0.11 23.22
N GLU A 303 32.68 1.20 23.76
CA GLU A 303 33.45 2.40 24.30
C GLU A 303 33.59 2.30 25.83
#